data_f0f559159982c7220b10840b6853d245
#
_entry.id   f0f559159982c7220b10840b6853d245
#
_cell.length_a   1.000
_cell.length_b   1.000
_cell.length_c   1.000
_cell.angle_alpha   90.00
_cell.angle_beta   90.00
_cell.angle_gamma   90.00
#
_symmetry.space_group_name_H-M   'P 1'
#
loop_
_entity.id
_entity.type
_entity.pdbx_description
1 polymer ?
#
loop_
_entity_poly.entity_id
_entity_poly.type
_entity_poly.pdbx_seq_one_letter_code
_entity_poly.pdbx_strand_id
1 'polypeptide(L)'
;YEILVGNNKIANAKPITNDYEFPSWIPREAKENTHYIANECNATLPTAKMVSFISEYSLKDLCIIGAKKKGIKLEGVYKERLDREIETIKEKNFEDYFFVIADMVAYAKKHMLVGPARGSSAGSLVCYLTDITTVDPIKFGLLFERFIDVSRDDLPDIDIDFQDDKRELVFQYLNNIYGEDRVCHLGTIS
;
A
#
# COMPACT_ATOMS: atom_id res chain seq x y z
N TYR A 1 -11.42 -10.04 19.24
CA TYR A 1 -10.04 -9.93 19.72
C TYR A 1 -9.09 -10.82 18.92
N GLU A 2 -9.44 -12.09 18.69
CA GLU A 2 -8.63 -13.03 17.89
C GLU A 2 -8.51 -12.63 16.41
N ILE A 3 -9.50 -11.95 15.89
CA ILE A 3 -9.50 -11.38 14.54
C ILE A 3 -8.46 -10.24 14.42
N LEU A 4 -8.33 -9.44 15.48
CA LEU A 4 -7.37 -8.31 15.52
C LEU A 4 -5.91 -8.74 15.66
N VAL A 5 -5.66 -9.96 16.15
CA VAL A 5 -4.29 -10.46 16.42
C VAL A 5 -3.72 -11.27 15.24
N GLY A 6 -4.48 -11.44 14.15
CA GLY A 6 -4.00 -12.13 12.94
C GLY A 6 -3.58 -13.58 13.15
N ASN A 7 -4.12 -14.26 14.15
CA ASN A 7 -3.84 -15.66 14.39
C ASN A 7 -4.69 -16.55 13.48
N ASN A 8 -4.08 -17.53 12.84
CA ASN A 8 -4.72 -18.57 12.01
C ASN A 8 -5.82 -19.40 12.70
N LYS A 9 -6.28 -18.99 13.87
CA LYS A 9 -7.40 -19.58 14.61
C LYS A 9 -8.78 -19.07 14.20
N ILE A 10 -8.85 -18.16 13.22
CA ILE A 10 -10.12 -17.67 12.65
C ILE A 10 -11.00 -18.81 12.13
N ALA A 11 -10.40 -19.91 11.66
CA ALA A 11 -11.14 -21.08 11.18
C ALA A 11 -12.06 -21.72 12.25
N ASN A 12 -11.86 -21.44 13.53
CA ASN A 12 -12.67 -21.94 14.64
C ASN A 12 -13.52 -20.85 15.32
N ALA A 13 -13.42 -19.60 14.87
CA ALA A 13 -14.28 -18.54 15.37
C ALA A 13 -15.71 -18.81 14.90
N LYS A 14 -16.62 -19.01 15.84
CA LYS A 14 -18.05 -19.08 15.49
C LYS A 14 -18.46 -17.73 14.91
N PRO A 15 -19.19 -17.70 13.79
CA PRO A 15 -19.73 -16.45 13.29
C PRO A 15 -20.57 -15.81 14.39
N ILE A 16 -20.45 -14.49 14.56
CA ILE A 16 -21.32 -13.71 15.42
C ILE A 16 -22.71 -13.78 14.76
N THR A 17 -23.59 -14.57 15.34
CA THR A 17 -24.98 -14.69 14.88
C THR A 17 -25.89 -13.86 15.76
N ASN A 18 -27.08 -13.53 15.25
CA ASN A 18 -28.11 -12.83 16.03
C ASN A 18 -28.57 -13.63 17.26
N ASP A 19 -28.20 -14.91 17.35
CA ASP A 19 -28.57 -15.82 18.44
C ASP A 19 -27.49 -15.89 19.54
N TYR A 20 -26.56 -14.91 19.59
CA TYR A 20 -25.54 -14.89 20.63
C TYR A 20 -26.15 -14.66 22.01
N GLU A 21 -26.06 -15.66 22.87
CA GLU A 21 -26.46 -15.55 24.27
C GLU A 21 -25.38 -14.87 25.11
N PHE A 22 -25.71 -13.67 25.57
CA PHE A 22 -24.81 -12.96 26.49
C PHE A 22 -24.67 -13.70 27.82
N PRO A 23 -23.47 -13.79 28.39
CA PRO A 23 -23.27 -14.33 29.73
C PRO A 23 -24.20 -13.67 30.75
N SER A 24 -24.65 -14.46 31.75
CA SER A 24 -25.64 -14.01 32.74
C SER A 24 -25.18 -12.82 33.62
N TRP A 25 -23.85 -12.62 33.70
CA TRP A 25 -23.27 -11.51 34.48
C TRP A 25 -23.34 -10.16 33.75
N ILE A 26 -23.65 -10.13 32.43
CA ILE A 26 -23.80 -8.89 31.70
C ILE A 26 -25.14 -8.25 32.04
N PRO A 27 -25.18 -6.98 32.51
CA PRO A 27 -26.41 -6.30 32.84
C PRO A 27 -27.36 -6.22 31.63
N ARG A 28 -28.65 -6.26 31.89
CA ARG A 28 -29.68 -6.16 30.83
C ARG A 28 -29.55 -4.87 30.03
N GLU A 29 -29.32 -3.75 30.71
CA GLU A 29 -29.12 -2.43 30.09
C GLU A 29 -27.95 -2.44 29.09
N ALA A 30 -26.83 -3.10 29.40
CA ALA A 30 -25.71 -3.23 28.49
C ALA A 30 -26.06 -4.02 27.21
N LYS A 31 -26.92 -5.03 27.34
CA LYS A 31 -27.44 -5.80 26.19
C LYS A 31 -28.34 -4.94 25.30
N GLU A 32 -29.25 -4.19 25.92
CA GLU A 32 -30.17 -3.27 25.22
C GLU A 32 -29.40 -2.16 24.50
N ASN A 33 -28.37 -1.61 25.15
CA ASN A 33 -27.49 -0.59 24.55
C ASN A 33 -26.70 -1.13 23.35
N THR A 34 -26.36 -2.40 23.31
CA THR A 34 -25.72 -3.02 22.14
C THR A 34 -26.62 -2.95 20.91
N HIS A 35 -27.90 -3.28 21.08
CA HIS A 35 -28.90 -3.17 20.00
C HIS A 35 -29.15 -1.72 19.58
N TYR A 36 -29.22 -0.81 20.56
CA TYR A 36 -29.38 0.60 20.28
C TYR A 36 -28.22 1.15 19.43
N ILE A 37 -26.97 0.90 19.85
CA ILE A 37 -25.78 1.33 19.09
C ILE A 37 -25.77 0.74 17.69
N ALA A 38 -26.07 -0.55 17.54
CA ALA A 38 -26.11 -1.21 16.24
C ALA A 38 -27.12 -0.59 15.28
N ASN A 39 -28.29 -0.17 15.81
CA ASN A 39 -29.33 0.46 15.03
C ASN A 39 -29.02 1.92 14.65
N GLU A 40 -28.29 2.64 15.53
CA GLU A 40 -27.87 4.03 15.27
C GLU A 40 -26.65 4.12 14.34
N CYS A 41 -25.82 3.06 14.26
CA CYS A 41 -24.64 3.02 13.41
C CYS A 41 -25.00 2.71 11.97
N ASN A 42 -25.44 3.72 11.22
CA ASN A 42 -25.83 3.63 9.80
C ASN A 42 -24.81 4.29 8.86
N ALA A 43 -23.56 4.43 9.29
CA ALA A 43 -22.52 5.03 8.47
C ALA A 43 -22.21 4.15 7.26
N THR A 44 -22.27 4.72 6.08
CA THR A 44 -21.76 4.10 4.85
C THR A 44 -20.45 4.74 4.47
N LEU A 45 -19.42 3.90 4.27
CA LEU A 45 -18.14 4.37 3.77
C LEU A 45 -18.21 4.44 2.23
N PRO A 46 -17.92 5.59 1.62
CA PRO A 46 -17.84 5.66 0.17
C PRO A 46 -16.62 4.84 -0.30
N THR A 47 -16.79 4.12 -1.40
CA THR A 47 -15.68 3.43 -2.05
C THR A 47 -14.77 4.46 -2.70
N ALA A 48 -13.54 4.56 -2.24
CA ALA A 48 -12.54 5.41 -2.88
C ALA A 48 -12.21 4.87 -4.28
N LYS A 49 -12.10 5.77 -5.25
CA LYS A 49 -11.58 5.40 -6.57
C LYS A 49 -10.06 5.31 -6.48
N MET A 50 -9.48 4.34 -7.19
CA MET A 50 -8.03 4.27 -7.36
C MET A 50 -7.52 5.56 -8.05
N VAL A 51 -6.30 5.93 -7.71
CA VAL A 51 -5.60 7.02 -8.39
C VAL A 51 -5.48 6.70 -9.89
N SER A 52 -5.48 7.73 -10.72
CA SER A 52 -5.27 7.61 -12.15
C SER A 52 -4.08 8.48 -12.55
N PHE A 53 -3.19 7.93 -13.36
CA PHE A 53 -1.99 8.59 -13.84
C PHE A 53 -1.87 8.40 -15.36
N ILE A 54 -1.60 9.49 -16.09
CA ILE A 54 -1.39 9.43 -17.52
C ILE A 54 0.12 9.38 -17.79
N SER A 55 0.60 8.24 -18.25
CA SER A 55 2.00 8.02 -18.61
C SER A 55 2.15 7.73 -20.11
N GLU A 56 3.20 8.27 -20.72
CA GLU A 56 3.61 7.90 -22.09
C GLU A 56 4.27 6.52 -22.16
N TYR A 57 4.71 5.98 -21.02
CA TYR A 57 5.41 4.71 -20.90
C TYR A 57 4.59 3.73 -20.09
N SER A 58 4.68 2.45 -20.43
CA SER A 58 4.19 1.41 -19.53
C SER A 58 5.08 1.28 -18.28
N LEU A 59 4.54 0.74 -17.20
CA LEU A 59 5.34 0.48 -15.98
C LEU A 59 6.54 -0.43 -16.29
N LYS A 60 6.38 -1.38 -17.20
CA LYS A 60 7.47 -2.25 -17.68
C LYS A 60 8.55 -1.46 -18.40
N ASP A 61 8.19 -0.47 -19.25
CA ASP A 61 9.16 0.38 -19.94
C ASP A 61 9.99 1.21 -18.96
N LEU A 62 9.35 1.77 -17.92
CA LEU A 62 10.07 2.48 -16.85
C LEU A 62 11.06 1.55 -16.15
N CYS A 63 10.68 0.32 -15.87
CA CYS A 63 11.58 -0.67 -15.27
C CYS A 63 12.77 -0.98 -16.20
N ILE A 64 12.55 -1.09 -17.50
CA ILE A 64 13.62 -1.31 -18.50
C ILE A 64 14.59 -0.13 -18.52
N ILE A 65 14.05 1.10 -18.51
CA ILE A 65 14.86 2.33 -18.44
C ILE A 65 15.69 2.35 -17.15
N GLY A 66 15.07 2.04 -16.01
CA GLY A 66 15.73 1.98 -14.72
C GLY A 66 16.81 0.89 -14.65
N ALA A 67 16.55 -0.28 -15.20
CA ALA A 67 17.54 -1.36 -15.29
C ALA A 67 18.79 -0.91 -16.07
N LYS A 68 18.60 -0.24 -17.21
CA LYS A 68 19.71 0.32 -18.02
C LYS A 68 20.53 1.34 -17.21
N LYS A 69 19.85 2.26 -16.50
CA LYS A 69 20.54 3.26 -15.63
C LYS A 69 21.37 2.60 -14.54
N LYS A 70 20.89 1.48 -13.99
CA LYS A 70 21.56 0.73 -12.92
C LYS A 70 22.58 -0.31 -13.43
N GLY A 71 22.73 -0.46 -14.75
CA GLY A 71 23.60 -1.46 -15.36
C GLY A 71 23.13 -2.92 -15.13
N ILE A 72 21.84 -3.12 -14.89
CA ILE A 72 21.25 -4.44 -14.65
C ILE A 72 20.80 -5.03 -15.99
N LYS A 73 21.25 -6.26 -16.26
CA LYS A 73 20.76 -7.04 -17.38
C LYS A 73 19.47 -7.75 -16.97
N LEU A 74 18.39 -7.49 -17.69
CA LEU A 74 17.08 -8.14 -17.47
C LEU A 74 17.07 -9.53 -18.14
N GLU A 75 17.84 -10.46 -17.57
CA GLU A 75 17.99 -11.85 -18.00
C GLU A 75 17.84 -12.79 -16.79
N GLY A 76 17.49 -14.05 -17.02
CA GLY A 76 17.34 -15.05 -15.96
C GLY A 76 16.45 -14.58 -14.82
N VAL A 77 16.93 -14.66 -13.60
CA VAL A 77 16.17 -14.37 -12.37
C VAL A 77 15.58 -12.94 -12.36
N TYR A 78 16.31 -11.93 -12.87
CA TYR A 78 15.81 -10.57 -12.94
C TYR A 78 14.63 -10.45 -13.90
N LYS A 79 14.69 -11.12 -15.06
CA LYS A 79 13.61 -11.09 -16.04
C LYS A 79 12.36 -11.79 -15.50
N GLU A 80 12.55 -13.01 -14.99
CA GLU A 80 11.44 -13.81 -14.42
C GLU A 80 10.75 -13.07 -13.27
N ARG A 81 11.54 -12.47 -12.39
CA ARG A 81 11.01 -11.69 -11.27
C ARG A 81 10.24 -10.46 -11.74
N LEU A 82 10.80 -9.68 -12.69
CA LEU A 82 10.14 -8.50 -13.23
C LEU A 82 8.83 -8.86 -13.93
N ASP A 83 8.83 -9.89 -14.77
CA ASP A 83 7.63 -10.31 -15.51
C ASP A 83 6.52 -10.71 -14.53
N ARG A 84 6.83 -11.47 -13.47
CA ARG A 84 5.88 -11.88 -12.43
C ARG A 84 5.34 -10.69 -11.64
N GLU A 85 6.20 -9.76 -11.22
CA GLU A 85 5.76 -8.57 -10.48
C GLU A 85 4.83 -7.67 -11.31
N ILE A 86 5.19 -7.44 -12.58
CA ILE A 86 4.39 -6.64 -13.52
C ILE A 86 3.02 -7.29 -13.76
N GLU A 87 2.97 -8.61 -13.94
CA GLU A 87 1.71 -9.34 -14.11
C GLU A 87 0.80 -9.15 -12.88
N THR A 88 1.31 -9.39 -11.67
CA THR A 88 0.57 -9.21 -10.42
C THR A 88 0.06 -7.77 -10.26
N ILE A 89 0.92 -6.77 -10.52
CA ILE A 89 0.55 -5.35 -10.42
C ILE A 89 -0.57 -4.99 -11.39
N LYS A 90 -0.53 -5.54 -12.62
CA LYS A 90 -1.57 -5.34 -13.64
C LYS A 90 -2.88 -6.00 -13.26
N GLU A 91 -2.86 -7.25 -12.82
CA GLU A 91 -4.05 -7.98 -12.37
C GLU A 91 -4.79 -7.23 -11.26
N LYS A 92 -4.03 -6.58 -10.37
CA LYS A 92 -4.56 -5.76 -9.26
C LYS A 92 -4.92 -4.33 -9.66
N ASN A 93 -4.65 -3.90 -10.90
CA ASN A 93 -4.83 -2.51 -11.38
C ASN A 93 -4.06 -1.47 -10.55
N PHE A 94 -2.83 -1.80 -10.12
CA PHE A 94 -2.01 -0.91 -9.30
C PHE A 94 -0.96 -0.13 -10.08
N GLU A 95 -0.89 -0.23 -11.41
CA GLU A 95 0.13 0.44 -12.23
C GLU A 95 0.17 1.95 -11.96
N ASP A 96 -0.99 2.61 -11.95
CA ASP A 96 -1.09 4.05 -11.73
C ASP A 96 -0.58 4.47 -10.34
N TYR A 97 -0.78 3.64 -9.33
CA TYR A 97 -0.23 3.88 -8.00
C TYR A 97 1.31 3.91 -8.02
N PHE A 98 1.95 2.98 -8.72
CA PHE A 98 3.41 2.96 -8.86
C PHE A 98 3.92 4.19 -9.62
N PHE A 99 3.22 4.66 -10.65
CA PHE A 99 3.59 5.87 -11.38
C PHE A 99 3.55 7.11 -10.46
N VAL A 100 2.47 7.27 -9.69
CA VAL A 100 2.33 8.39 -8.75
C VAL A 100 3.46 8.38 -7.71
N ILE A 101 3.75 7.22 -7.14
CA ILE A 101 4.82 7.09 -6.13
C ILE A 101 6.20 7.33 -6.76
N ALA A 102 6.48 6.78 -7.94
CA ALA A 102 7.75 6.98 -8.61
C ALA A 102 7.98 8.46 -8.95
N ASP A 103 6.95 9.17 -9.43
CA ASP A 103 7.01 10.60 -9.72
C ASP A 103 7.26 11.43 -8.47
N MET A 104 6.51 11.16 -7.40
CA MET A 104 6.68 11.81 -6.10
C MET A 104 8.11 11.63 -5.55
N VAL A 105 8.64 10.41 -5.59
CA VAL A 105 10.00 10.10 -5.12
C VAL A 105 11.05 10.76 -6.01
N ALA A 106 10.85 10.78 -7.32
CA ALA A 106 11.74 11.45 -8.25
C ALA A 106 11.81 12.97 -8.01
N TYR A 107 10.68 13.59 -7.68
CA TYR A 107 10.64 14.99 -7.24
C TYR A 107 11.39 15.17 -5.92
N ALA A 108 11.07 14.36 -4.91
CA ALA A 108 11.69 14.47 -3.59
C ALA A 108 13.21 14.33 -3.64
N LYS A 109 13.74 13.37 -4.40
CA LYS A 109 15.20 13.16 -4.56
C LYS A 109 15.97 14.35 -5.17
N LYS A 110 15.30 15.23 -5.87
CA LYS A 110 15.90 16.47 -6.39
C LYS A 110 16.02 17.56 -5.33
N HIS A 111 15.25 17.49 -4.25
CA HIS A 111 15.10 18.57 -3.28
C HIS A 111 15.53 18.20 -1.86
N MET A 112 15.59 16.89 -1.56
CA MET A 112 15.85 16.40 -0.21
C MET A 112 16.44 15.00 -0.20
N LEU A 113 16.89 14.57 0.98
CA LEU A 113 17.25 13.17 1.22
C LEU A 113 15.98 12.33 1.33
N VAL A 114 16.00 11.18 0.66
CA VAL A 114 14.94 10.18 0.70
C VAL A 114 15.54 8.86 1.21
N GLY A 115 14.84 8.21 2.12
CA GLY A 115 15.26 6.92 2.67
C GLY A 115 15.43 5.85 1.59
N PRO A 116 16.33 4.88 1.79
CA PRO A 116 16.68 3.87 0.77
C PRO A 116 15.55 2.88 0.51
N ALA A 117 14.86 2.47 1.54
CA ALA A 117 13.71 1.56 1.52
C ALA A 117 13.17 1.42 2.95
N ARG A 118 11.89 1.13 3.07
CA ARG A 118 11.22 0.81 4.32
C ARG A 118 10.12 -0.21 4.08
N GLY A 119 9.81 -1.02 5.11
CA GLY A 119 8.70 -1.97 5.06
C GLY A 119 8.83 -3.03 3.98
N SER A 120 7.69 -3.51 3.51
CA SER A 120 7.60 -4.61 2.54
C SER A 120 7.96 -4.22 1.11
N SER A 121 7.87 -2.93 0.75
CA SER A 121 8.20 -2.41 -0.59
C SER A 121 9.65 -2.65 -1.00
N ALA A 122 10.57 -2.82 -0.02
CA ALA A 122 11.95 -3.23 -0.27
C ALA A 122 12.05 -4.58 -1.01
N GLY A 123 11.01 -5.42 -0.93
CA GLY A 123 10.94 -6.71 -1.63
C GLY A 123 10.55 -6.62 -3.10
N SER A 124 10.20 -5.43 -3.63
CA SER A 124 9.78 -5.26 -5.01
C SER A 124 10.91 -4.84 -5.94
N LEU A 125 11.12 -5.62 -7.00
CA LEU A 125 12.05 -5.26 -8.08
C LEU A 125 11.53 -4.08 -8.89
N VAL A 126 10.22 -3.95 -9.06
CA VAL A 126 9.59 -2.78 -9.70
C VAL A 126 9.91 -1.51 -8.93
N CYS A 127 9.74 -1.49 -7.59
CA CYS A 127 10.13 -0.35 -6.75
C CYS A 127 11.62 0.00 -6.89
N TYR A 128 12.49 -1.01 -6.95
CA TYR A 128 13.92 -0.79 -7.13
C TYR A 128 14.27 -0.22 -8.52
N LEU A 129 13.69 -0.77 -9.58
CA LEU A 129 13.97 -0.32 -10.95
C LEU A 129 13.37 1.05 -11.26
N THR A 130 12.26 1.43 -10.63
CA THR A 130 11.63 2.76 -10.76
C THR A 130 12.19 3.79 -9.79
N ASP A 131 13.28 3.47 -9.08
CA ASP A 131 13.93 4.34 -8.10
C ASP A 131 13.06 4.73 -6.88
N ILE A 132 11.95 4.05 -6.64
CA ILE A 132 11.17 4.19 -5.40
C ILE A 132 12.03 3.73 -4.22
N THR A 133 12.68 2.56 -4.34
CA THR A 133 13.65 2.05 -3.38
C THR A 133 15.05 1.99 -3.97
N THR A 134 16.07 1.89 -3.12
CA THR A 134 17.48 1.74 -3.54
C THR A 134 18.07 0.38 -3.19
N VAL A 135 17.28 -0.52 -2.62
CA VAL A 135 17.66 -1.88 -2.23
C VAL A 135 17.31 -2.86 -3.35
N ASP A 136 18.28 -3.61 -3.83
CA ASP A 136 18.08 -4.65 -4.84
C ASP A 136 17.50 -5.92 -4.19
N PRO A 137 16.23 -6.25 -4.39
CA PRO A 137 15.58 -7.37 -3.72
C PRO A 137 16.15 -8.73 -4.15
N ILE A 138 16.72 -8.84 -5.34
CA ILE A 138 17.31 -10.09 -5.83
C ILE A 138 18.60 -10.39 -5.08
N LYS A 139 19.47 -9.39 -4.94
CA LYS A 139 20.74 -9.54 -4.20
C LYS A 139 20.55 -9.92 -2.74
N PHE A 140 19.48 -9.42 -2.12
CA PHE A 140 19.19 -9.67 -0.71
C PHE A 140 18.17 -10.78 -0.47
N GLY A 141 17.71 -11.47 -1.51
CA GLY A 141 16.75 -12.58 -1.39
C GLY A 141 15.40 -12.16 -0.81
N LEU A 142 14.96 -10.91 -1.06
CA LEU A 142 13.71 -10.39 -0.54
C LEU A 142 12.51 -10.88 -1.38
N LEU A 143 11.41 -11.18 -0.69
CA LEU A 143 10.21 -11.75 -1.28
C LEU A 143 9.20 -10.65 -1.67
N PHE A 144 8.75 -10.67 -2.91
CA PHE A 144 7.70 -9.77 -3.41
C PHE A 144 6.34 -10.05 -2.78
N GLU A 145 6.05 -11.29 -2.48
CA GLU A 145 4.80 -11.76 -1.92
C GLU A 145 4.52 -11.20 -0.50
N ARG A 146 5.54 -10.65 0.16
CA ARG A 146 5.39 -9.90 1.41
C ARG A 146 4.88 -8.48 1.19
N PHE A 147 5.04 -7.97 -0.01
CA PHE A 147 4.60 -6.62 -0.39
C PHE A 147 3.23 -6.66 -1.07
N ILE A 148 3.06 -7.49 -2.10
CA ILE A 148 1.77 -7.69 -2.77
C ILE A 148 1.47 -9.18 -2.79
N ASP A 149 0.42 -9.57 -2.09
CA ASP A 149 -0.11 -10.93 -2.09
C ASP A 149 -1.31 -11.00 -3.03
N VAL A 150 -1.24 -11.89 -4.02
CA VAL A 150 -2.30 -12.10 -5.02
C VAL A 150 -3.62 -12.50 -4.35
N SER A 151 -3.55 -13.25 -3.25
CA SER A 151 -4.73 -13.76 -2.54
C SER A 151 -5.47 -12.71 -1.69
N ARG A 152 -4.88 -11.52 -1.49
CA ARG A 152 -5.42 -10.45 -0.65
C ARG A 152 -5.88 -9.27 -1.51
N ASP A 153 -6.98 -8.65 -1.14
CA ASP A 153 -7.50 -7.45 -1.81
C ASP A 153 -6.97 -6.13 -1.22
N ASP A 154 -5.92 -6.23 -0.39
CA ASP A 154 -5.30 -5.06 0.23
C ASP A 154 -4.60 -4.20 -0.82
N LEU A 155 -4.65 -2.88 -0.63
CA LEU A 155 -3.85 -1.94 -1.40
C LEU A 155 -2.37 -2.07 -1.03
N PRO A 156 -1.44 -1.89 -2.00
CA PRO A 156 -0.03 -1.87 -1.68
C PRO A 156 0.30 -0.67 -0.81
N ASP A 157 1.14 -0.88 0.20
CA ASP A 157 1.60 0.17 1.10
C ASP A 157 3.11 0.39 0.89
N ILE A 158 3.45 1.56 0.36
CA ILE A 158 4.84 1.96 0.12
C ILE A 158 5.23 3.01 1.15
N ASP A 159 5.97 2.58 2.15
CA ASP A 159 6.56 3.46 3.16
C ASP A 159 7.78 4.19 2.60
N ILE A 160 7.82 5.51 2.76
CA ILE A 160 8.93 6.35 2.30
C ILE A 160 9.31 7.34 3.39
N ASP A 161 10.60 7.35 3.74
CA ASP A 161 11.13 8.31 4.70
C ASP A 161 11.66 9.55 3.96
N PHE A 162 11.09 10.71 4.26
CA PHE A 162 11.52 12.02 3.76
C PHE A 162 12.22 12.81 4.86
N GLN A 163 13.09 13.73 4.44
CA GLN A 163 13.71 14.70 5.34
C GLN A 163 12.62 15.56 5.99
N ASP A 164 12.57 15.58 7.33
CA ASP A 164 11.45 16.12 8.10
C ASP A 164 11.17 17.60 7.80
N ASP A 165 12.20 18.43 7.77
CA ASP A 165 12.10 19.87 7.51
C ASP A 165 11.69 20.24 6.07
N LYS A 166 11.67 19.25 5.15
CA LYS A 166 11.32 19.44 3.74
C LYS A 166 10.11 18.62 3.29
N ARG A 167 9.52 17.81 4.17
CA ARG A 167 8.37 16.96 3.82
C ARG A 167 7.21 17.76 3.23
N GLU A 168 7.00 18.99 3.70
CA GLU A 168 5.96 19.87 3.19
C GLU A 168 6.10 20.18 1.70
N LEU A 169 7.32 20.22 1.15
CA LEU A 169 7.55 20.41 -0.29
C LEU A 169 6.94 19.29 -1.13
N VAL A 170 6.95 18.06 -0.62
CA VAL A 170 6.35 16.90 -1.31
C VAL A 170 4.83 17.06 -1.31
N PHE A 171 4.25 17.46 -0.19
CA PHE A 171 2.81 17.68 -0.10
C PHE A 171 2.35 18.79 -1.05
N GLN A 172 3.06 19.92 -1.09
CA GLN A 172 2.80 21.01 -2.03
C GLN A 172 2.93 20.57 -3.49
N TYR A 173 3.94 19.75 -3.81
CA TYR A 173 4.11 19.19 -5.15
C TYR A 173 2.90 18.37 -5.56
N LEU A 174 2.44 17.44 -4.70
CA LEU A 174 1.28 16.61 -4.96
C LEU A 174 0.01 17.45 -5.13
N ASN A 175 -0.22 18.47 -4.29
CA ASN A 175 -1.33 19.40 -4.42
C ASN A 175 -1.31 20.13 -5.78
N ASN A 176 -0.14 20.56 -6.24
CA ASN A 176 0.00 21.25 -7.51
C ASN A 176 -0.27 20.34 -8.73
N ILE A 177 0.08 19.06 -8.65
CA ILE A 177 -0.10 18.10 -9.74
C ILE A 177 -1.50 17.51 -9.76
N TYR A 178 -2.03 17.14 -8.59
CA TYR A 178 -3.30 16.37 -8.48
C TYR A 178 -4.49 17.22 -8.04
N GLY A 179 -4.26 18.39 -7.47
CA GLY A 179 -5.30 19.27 -6.90
C GLY A 179 -5.43 19.12 -5.38
N GLU A 180 -5.72 20.23 -4.70
CA GLU A 180 -5.87 20.28 -3.24
C GLU A 180 -7.05 19.43 -2.72
N ASP A 181 -8.04 19.17 -3.55
CA ASP A 181 -9.21 18.34 -3.26
C ASP A 181 -8.91 16.83 -3.31
N ARG A 182 -7.73 16.44 -3.77
CA ARG A 182 -7.33 15.03 -3.97
C ARG A 182 -6.16 14.59 -3.10
N VAL A 183 -5.56 15.50 -2.38
CA VAL A 183 -4.41 15.24 -1.52
C VAL A 183 -4.72 15.72 -0.12
N CYS A 184 -4.65 14.84 0.86
CA CYS A 184 -4.91 15.18 2.26
C CYS A 184 -4.02 14.39 3.20
N HIS A 185 -3.84 14.94 4.40
CA HIS A 185 -3.27 14.19 5.52
C HIS A 185 -4.34 13.31 6.15
N LEU A 186 -3.96 12.09 6.53
CA LEU A 186 -4.83 11.27 7.37
C LEU A 186 -4.94 11.91 8.75
N GLY A 187 -6.18 12.16 9.18
CA GLY A 187 -6.47 12.58 10.54
C GLY A 187 -6.35 11.40 11.51
N THR A 188 -5.66 11.60 12.62
CA THR A 188 -5.65 10.67 13.75
C THR A 188 -6.35 11.32 14.93
N ILE A 189 -7.23 10.58 15.60
CA ILE A 189 -7.85 11.00 16.86
C ILE A 189 -7.08 10.31 17.98
N SER A 190 -6.41 11.09 18.81
CA SER A 190 -5.69 10.61 20.00
C SER A 190 -6.48 10.92 21.26
#